data_1c9da880c37688f5ea8523e23de1b7b4
#
_entry.id   1c9da880c37688f5ea8523e23de1b7b4
#
_cell.length_a   1.000
_cell.length_b   1.000
_cell.length_c   1.000
_cell.angle_alpha   90.00
_cell.angle_beta   90.00
_cell.angle_gamma   90.00
#
_symmetry.space_group_name_H-M   'P 1'
#
loop_
_entity.id
_entity.type
_entity.pdbx_description
1 polymer ?
#
loop_
_entity_poly.entity_id
_entity_poly.type
_entity_poly.pdbx_seq_one_letter_code
_entity_poly.pdbx_strand_id
1 'polypeptide(L)'
;PGEIAATGGTSGVVYGVTYTDSLDKLSRVNTVLHVNNTKENKRNGILLCINGVGILNAWMRRNIAPNLSYKEINELAEQAPAGSDGLTVIPFGNGAERMLCNRFTGTELLNIDLNKHTQKHLLRASQEGIAFAFKYGIDIMSGIGLKPKTVRAGHANLFLSPLFTKTLATIADVTIELYNTDGSQGAARGAAL
;
A
#
# COMPACT_ATOMS: atom_id res chain seq x y z
N PRO A 1 -10.74 17.32 1.78
CA PRO A 1 -11.44 16.06 2.04
C PRO A 1 -11.52 15.22 0.78
N GLY A 2 -11.33 13.91 0.90
CA GLY A 2 -11.38 13.00 -0.25
C GLY A 2 -10.04 12.69 -0.90
N GLU A 3 -8.94 13.19 -0.37
CA GLU A 3 -7.59 12.91 -0.85
C GLU A 3 -6.75 12.30 0.26
N ILE A 4 -5.92 11.33 -0.09
CA ILE A 4 -4.90 10.74 0.77
C ILE A 4 -3.57 10.71 0.04
N ALA A 5 -2.47 10.78 0.77
CA ALA A 5 -1.15 10.52 0.25
C ALA A 5 -0.77 9.06 0.52
N ALA A 6 -0.04 8.43 -0.41
CA ALA A 6 0.47 7.09 -0.23
C ALA A 6 1.94 6.96 -0.64
N THR A 7 2.67 6.08 0.02
CA THR A 7 4.02 5.68 -0.37
C THR A 7 4.13 4.16 -0.36
N GLY A 8 4.93 3.60 -1.25
CA GLY A 8 5.16 2.15 -1.37
C GLY A 8 6.65 1.81 -1.26
N GLY A 9 7.33 2.31 -0.21
CA GLY A 9 8.71 1.98 0.12
C GLY A 9 8.84 0.58 0.75
N THR A 10 9.85 0.35 1.59
CA THR A 10 10.04 -0.90 2.35
C THR A 10 8.74 -1.30 3.06
N SER A 11 8.12 -0.33 3.75
CA SER A 11 6.74 -0.36 4.20
C SER A 11 5.91 0.63 3.38
N GLY A 12 4.60 0.40 3.31
CA GLY A 12 3.66 1.35 2.78
C GLY A 12 3.19 2.29 3.87
N VAL A 13 2.85 3.51 3.48
CA VAL A 13 2.19 4.47 4.36
C VAL A 13 1.03 5.09 3.61
N VAL A 14 -0.08 5.23 4.31
CA VAL A 14 -1.23 6.02 3.85
C VAL A 14 -1.46 7.13 4.86
N TYR A 15 -1.58 8.36 4.36
CA TYR A 15 -1.79 9.55 5.17
C TYR A 15 -2.97 10.37 4.65
N GLY A 16 -3.87 10.73 5.53
CA GLY A 16 -5.01 11.59 5.19
C GLY A 16 -5.21 12.68 6.23
N VAL A 17 -5.92 13.73 5.86
CA VAL A 17 -6.27 14.84 6.75
C VAL A 17 -7.77 14.86 6.99
N THR A 18 -8.17 14.94 8.25
CA THR A 18 -9.56 15.12 8.68
C THR A 18 -9.75 16.41 9.45
N TYR A 19 -10.96 16.95 9.40
CA TYR A 19 -11.37 18.13 10.15
C TYR A 19 -12.20 17.79 11.40
N THR A 20 -12.37 16.49 11.66
CA THR A 20 -13.12 15.96 12.80
C THR A 20 -12.22 15.22 13.76
N ASP A 21 -12.62 15.11 15.01
CA ASP A 21 -11.95 14.31 16.03
C ASP A 21 -12.31 12.83 15.80
N SER A 22 -11.72 12.23 14.76
CA SER A 22 -11.93 10.84 14.39
C SER A 22 -10.88 9.95 15.05
N LEU A 23 -11.33 8.96 15.81
CA LEU A 23 -10.47 7.98 16.47
C LEU A 23 -10.86 6.56 16.04
N ASP A 24 -9.88 5.76 15.71
CA ASP A 24 -10.10 4.32 15.54
C ASP A 24 -10.12 3.63 16.91
N LYS A 25 -11.25 3.03 17.28
CA LYS A 25 -11.42 2.35 18.58
C LYS A 25 -10.43 1.19 18.78
N LEU A 26 -9.90 0.62 17.72
CA LEU A 26 -8.91 -0.46 17.75
C LEU A 26 -7.46 0.05 17.69
N SER A 27 -7.27 1.38 17.64
CA SER A 27 -5.94 2.02 17.56
C SER A 27 -5.07 1.54 16.39
N ARG A 28 -5.70 1.20 15.26
CA ARG A 28 -5.01 0.71 14.06
C ARG A 28 -4.33 1.81 13.26
N VAL A 29 -4.71 3.06 13.49
CA VAL A 29 -4.11 4.26 12.87
C VAL A 29 -3.52 5.16 13.94
N ASN A 30 -2.58 6.01 13.54
CA ASN A 30 -2.08 7.11 14.38
C ASN A 30 -2.84 8.38 14.00
N THR A 31 -3.42 9.04 15.01
CA THR A 31 -3.99 10.38 14.86
C THR A 31 -3.03 11.39 15.46
N VAL A 32 -2.62 12.37 14.67
CA VAL A 32 -1.67 13.41 15.04
C VAL A 32 -2.22 14.79 14.67
N LEU A 33 -1.80 15.83 15.37
CA LEU A 33 -2.12 17.18 14.95
C LEU A 33 -1.43 17.49 13.62
N HIS A 34 -2.19 17.99 12.65
CA HIS A 34 -1.60 18.46 11.40
C HIS A 34 -0.89 19.79 11.63
N VAL A 35 0.21 20.05 10.90
CA VAL A 35 1.00 21.29 11.04
C VAL A 35 0.19 22.57 10.86
N ASN A 36 -0.87 22.52 10.05
CA ASN A 36 -1.79 23.64 9.82
C ASN A 36 -3.04 23.56 10.72
N ASN A 37 -2.96 22.85 11.87
CA ASN A 37 -4.05 22.83 12.84
C ASN A 37 -4.05 24.15 13.63
N THR A 38 -5.20 24.82 13.69
CA THR A 38 -5.40 26.02 14.51
C THR A 38 -6.65 25.86 15.37
N LYS A 39 -6.87 26.79 16.31
CA LYS A 39 -8.09 26.79 17.13
C LYS A 39 -9.35 26.98 16.29
N GLU A 40 -9.25 27.77 15.21
CA GLU A 40 -10.35 28.11 14.30
C GLU A 40 -10.53 27.04 13.20
N ASN A 41 -9.45 26.36 12.84
CA ASN A 41 -9.45 25.36 11.78
C ASN A 41 -8.79 24.06 12.27
N LYS A 42 -9.58 23.23 12.91
CA LYS A 42 -9.11 21.91 13.35
C LYS A 42 -8.68 21.06 12.15
N ARG A 43 -7.47 20.50 12.24
CA ARG A 43 -6.93 19.56 11.24
C ARG A 43 -6.14 18.47 11.96
N ASN A 44 -6.54 17.24 11.75
CA ASN A 44 -5.85 16.07 12.27
C ASN A 44 -5.29 15.26 11.10
N GLY A 45 -4.04 14.83 11.23
CA GLY A 45 -3.43 13.87 10.33
C GLY A 45 -3.73 12.46 10.81
N ILE A 46 -4.17 11.61 9.89
CA ILE A 46 -4.39 10.18 10.13
C ILE A 46 -3.32 9.43 9.34
N LEU A 47 -2.49 8.68 10.04
CA LEU A 47 -1.39 7.91 9.45
C LEU A 47 -1.59 6.43 9.73
N LEU A 48 -1.48 5.62 8.68
CA LEU A 48 -1.51 4.17 8.75
C LEU A 48 -0.27 3.61 8.07
N CYS A 49 0.46 2.75 8.78
CA CYS A 49 1.57 1.98 8.23
C CYS A 49 1.09 0.62 7.75
N ILE A 50 1.65 0.17 6.63
CA ILE A 50 1.36 -1.11 5.99
C ILE A 50 2.69 -1.84 5.80
N ASN A 51 2.90 -2.90 6.56
CA ASN A 51 4.07 -3.74 6.39
C ASN A 51 3.90 -4.72 5.21
N GLY A 52 4.99 -5.38 4.82
CA GLY A 52 4.94 -6.37 3.74
C GLY A 52 4.84 -5.77 2.34
N VAL A 53 5.20 -4.52 2.14
CA VAL A 53 5.09 -3.82 0.85
C VAL A 53 6.35 -4.03 0.00
N GLY A 54 7.24 -3.06 -0.06
CA GLY A 54 8.47 -3.17 -0.85
C GLY A 54 9.41 -4.25 -0.35
N ILE A 55 9.36 -4.60 0.95
CA ILE A 55 10.15 -5.71 1.49
C ILE A 55 9.72 -7.04 0.88
N LEU A 56 8.42 -7.30 0.69
CA LEU A 56 7.94 -8.49 0.00
C LEU A 56 8.33 -8.46 -1.47
N ASN A 57 8.15 -7.34 -2.15
CA ASN A 57 8.54 -7.19 -3.56
C ASN A 57 10.05 -7.43 -3.75
N ALA A 58 10.88 -6.91 -2.84
CA ALA A 58 12.32 -7.17 -2.84
C ALA A 58 12.66 -8.64 -2.52
N TRP A 59 11.91 -9.27 -1.63
CA TRP A 59 12.08 -10.69 -1.32
C TRP A 59 11.74 -11.56 -2.53
N MET A 60 10.62 -11.28 -3.22
CA MET A 60 10.24 -11.97 -4.45
C MET A 60 11.32 -11.83 -5.53
N ARG A 61 11.86 -10.62 -5.70
CA ARG A 61 12.98 -10.43 -6.64
C ARG A 61 14.17 -11.29 -6.28
N ARG A 62 14.63 -11.28 -5.02
CA ARG A 62 15.84 -12.01 -4.61
C ARG A 62 15.69 -13.52 -4.68
N ASN A 63 14.52 -14.06 -4.34
CA ASN A 63 14.35 -15.49 -4.10
C ASN A 63 13.55 -16.20 -5.21
N ILE A 64 12.67 -15.49 -5.90
CA ILE A 64 11.83 -16.05 -6.96
C ILE A 64 12.30 -15.63 -8.35
N ALA A 65 12.77 -14.38 -8.51
CA ALA A 65 13.18 -13.83 -9.80
C ALA A 65 14.57 -13.13 -9.73
N PRO A 66 15.65 -13.80 -9.26
CA PRO A 66 16.92 -13.15 -8.94
C PRO A 66 17.61 -12.49 -10.14
N ASN A 67 17.33 -12.97 -11.35
CA ASN A 67 17.97 -12.49 -12.58
C ASN A 67 17.16 -11.41 -13.31
N LEU A 68 16.01 -10.99 -12.75
CA LEU A 68 15.15 -10.02 -13.37
C LEU A 68 15.26 -8.65 -12.68
N SER A 69 15.23 -7.59 -13.47
CA SER A 69 15.00 -6.23 -13.01
C SER A 69 13.55 -6.06 -12.54
N TYR A 70 13.24 -5.01 -11.77
CA TYR A 70 11.85 -4.74 -11.37
C TYR A 70 10.93 -4.48 -12.56
N LYS A 71 11.44 -3.93 -13.66
CA LYS A 71 10.68 -3.74 -14.89
C LYS A 71 10.27 -5.09 -15.49
N GLU A 72 11.21 -6.00 -15.65
CA GLU A 72 10.96 -7.35 -16.18
C GLU A 72 10.04 -8.16 -15.26
N ILE A 73 10.17 -7.99 -13.93
CA ILE A 73 9.24 -8.59 -12.95
C ILE A 73 7.81 -8.11 -13.18
N ASN A 74 7.62 -6.81 -13.40
CA ASN A 74 6.29 -6.25 -13.66
C ASN A 74 5.73 -6.78 -14.99
N GLU A 75 6.53 -6.81 -16.05
CA GLU A 75 6.15 -7.34 -17.35
C GLU A 75 5.80 -8.83 -17.29
N LEU A 76 6.56 -9.62 -16.51
CA LEU A 76 6.27 -11.03 -16.29
C LEU A 76 5.00 -11.24 -15.47
N ALA A 77 4.81 -10.47 -14.42
CA ALA A 77 3.61 -10.53 -13.59
C ALA A 77 2.33 -10.17 -14.37
N GLU A 78 2.39 -9.23 -15.30
CA GLU A 78 1.26 -8.86 -16.16
C GLU A 78 0.80 -10.00 -17.10
N GLN A 79 1.66 -10.99 -17.37
CA GLN A 79 1.29 -12.17 -18.18
C GLN A 79 0.41 -13.17 -17.43
N ALA A 80 0.33 -13.11 -16.11
CA ALA A 80 -0.64 -13.90 -15.36
C ALA A 80 -2.00 -13.18 -15.37
N PRO A 81 -3.13 -13.91 -15.32
CA PRO A 81 -4.45 -13.29 -15.28
C PRO A 81 -4.69 -12.59 -13.93
N ALA A 82 -5.62 -11.63 -13.92
CA ALA A 82 -6.06 -10.99 -12.68
C ALA A 82 -6.58 -12.02 -11.67
N GLY A 83 -6.17 -11.88 -10.41
CA GLY A 83 -6.44 -12.87 -9.37
C GLY A 83 -5.51 -14.07 -9.40
N SER A 84 -4.46 -14.04 -10.26
CA SER A 84 -3.40 -15.06 -10.33
C SER A 84 -3.92 -16.50 -10.35
N ASP A 85 -5.04 -16.74 -11.04
CA ASP A 85 -5.73 -18.03 -11.10
C ASP A 85 -6.10 -18.63 -9.71
N GLY A 86 -6.35 -17.77 -8.73
CA GLY A 86 -6.72 -18.13 -7.36
C GLY A 86 -5.56 -18.20 -6.37
N LEU A 87 -4.31 -18.07 -6.83
CA LEU A 87 -3.17 -17.95 -5.92
C LEU A 87 -3.25 -16.61 -5.17
N THR A 88 -3.22 -16.68 -3.85
CA THR A 88 -3.31 -15.49 -2.98
C THR A 88 -2.06 -15.37 -2.12
N VAL A 89 -1.58 -14.15 -1.95
CA VAL A 89 -0.46 -13.84 -1.06
C VAL A 89 -0.90 -12.90 0.05
N ILE A 90 -0.68 -13.32 1.30
CA ILE A 90 -0.81 -12.46 2.48
C ILE A 90 0.56 -11.87 2.79
N PRO A 91 0.75 -10.51 2.74
CA PRO A 91 2.08 -9.93 2.59
C PRO A 91 2.85 -9.67 3.91
N PHE A 92 2.32 -10.00 5.07
CA PHE A 92 2.78 -9.53 6.38
C PHE A 92 3.97 -10.29 6.98
N GLY A 93 4.93 -10.72 6.15
CA GLY A 93 6.09 -11.51 6.59
C GLY A 93 7.05 -10.82 7.55
N ASN A 94 6.99 -9.50 7.66
CA ASN A 94 7.73 -8.69 8.64
C ASN A 94 6.81 -8.07 9.70
N GLY A 95 5.67 -8.71 9.95
CA GLY A 95 4.64 -8.25 10.89
C GLY A 95 3.60 -7.36 10.21
N ALA A 96 2.50 -7.10 10.88
CA ALA A 96 1.40 -6.29 10.39
C ALA A 96 1.16 -5.03 11.23
N GLU A 97 1.89 -4.84 12.30
CA GLU A 97 1.77 -3.72 13.22
C GLU A 97 0.32 -3.45 13.66
N ARG A 98 -0.02 -2.17 13.82
CA ARG A 98 -1.33 -1.74 14.30
C ARG A 98 -2.47 -2.14 13.36
N MET A 99 -2.22 -2.24 12.05
CA MET A 99 -3.24 -2.55 11.07
C MET A 99 -3.99 -3.85 11.39
N LEU A 100 -3.30 -4.87 11.91
CA LEU A 100 -3.88 -6.11 12.41
C LEU A 100 -3.80 -6.24 13.95
N CYS A 101 -3.89 -5.12 14.68
CA CYS A 101 -3.87 -5.08 16.13
C CYS A 101 -2.62 -5.76 16.72
N ASN A 102 -1.45 -5.56 16.12
CA ASN A 102 -0.15 -6.13 16.48
C ASN A 102 -0.11 -7.67 16.46
N ARG A 103 -1.02 -8.32 15.74
CA ARG A 103 -0.94 -9.78 15.56
C ARG A 103 0.29 -10.11 14.72
N PHE A 104 1.01 -11.13 15.16
CA PHE A 104 2.07 -11.69 14.35
C PHE A 104 1.46 -12.62 13.30
N THR A 105 1.62 -12.24 12.04
CA THR A 105 1.25 -13.05 10.87
C THR A 105 2.48 -13.15 9.97
N GLY A 106 2.72 -14.30 9.40
CA GLY A 106 3.74 -14.47 8.37
C GLY A 106 3.27 -13.97 7.00
N THR A 107 4.13 -14.09 6.01
CA THR A 107 3.69 -14.12 4.62
C THR A 107 3.15 -15.51 4.33
N GLU A 108 1.97 -15.59 3.74
CA GLU A 108 1.33 -16.85 3.38
C GLU A 108 1.07 -16.90 1.88
N LEU A 109 1.32 -18.05 1.29
CA LEU A 109 0.96 -18.40 -0.09
C LEU A 109 -0.20 -19.39 -0.01
N LEU A 110 -1.38 -18.96 -0.39
CA LEU A 110 -2.60 -19.74 -0.29
C LEU A 110 -3.04 -20.24 -1.66
N ASN A 111 -3.60 -21.44 -1.71
CA ASN A 111 -4.18 -22.05 -2.89
C ASN A 111 -3.18 -22.27 -4.03
N ILE A 112 -1.91 -22.56 -3.72
CA ILE A 112 -0.94 -22.88 -4.75
C ILE A 112 -1.27 -24.24 -5.39
N ASP A 113 -1.39 -24.26 -6.71
CA ASP A 113 -1.54 -25.45 -7.54
C ASP A 113 -0.25 -25.66 -8.35
N LEU A 114 0.46 -26.74 -8.07
CA LEU A 114 1.76 -27.01 -8.65
C LEU A 114 1.71 -27.35 -10.16
N ASN A 115 0.54 -27.69 -10.69
CA ASN A 115 0.34 -27.92 -12.11
C ASN A 115 0.04 -26.64 -12.90
N LYS A 116 -0.38 -25.57 -12.22
CA LYS A 116 -0.92 -24.37 -12.85
C LYS A 116 -0.07 -23.14 -12.58
N HIS A 117 0.31 -22.93 -11.31
CA HIS A 117 0.98 -21.72 -10.91
C HIS A 117 2.47 -21.78 -11.22
N THR A 118 2.96 -20.69 -11.80
CA THR A 118 4.36 -20.50 -12.19
C THR A 118 4.89 -19.19 -11.59
N GLN A 119 6.15 -18.87 -11.87
CA GLN A 119 6.81 -17.65 -11.40
C GLN A 119 5.96 -16.38 -11.64
N LYS A 120 5.32 -16.23 -12.82
CA LYS A 120 4.48 -15.07 -13.13
C LYS A 120 3.29 -14.91 -12.19
N HIS A 121 2.68 -16.01 -11.77
CA HIS A 121 1.55 -16.01 -10.83
C HIS A 121 1.99 -15.60 -9.43
N LEU A 122 3.16 -16.10 -8.96
CA LEU A 122 3.74 -15.70 -7.68
C LEU A 122 4.04 -14.20 -7.63
N LEU A 123 4.64 -13.66 -8.69
CA LEU A 123 4.96 -12.24 -8.81
C LEU A 123 3.71 -11.37 -8.86
N ARG A 124 2.70 -11.81 -9.61
CA ARG A 124 1.41 -11.11 -9.67
C ARG A 124 0.67 -11.16 -8.34
N ALA A 125 0.48 -12.35 -7.78
CA ALA A 125 -0.23 -12.55 -6.52
C ALA A 125 0.41 -11.76 -5.37
N SER A 126 1.75 -11.60 -5.36
CA SER A 126 2.41 -10.77 -4.34
C SER A 126 2.07 -9.29 -4.49
N GLN A 127 2.04 -8.74 -5.70
CA GLN A 127 1.65 -7.34 -5.92
C GLN A 127 0.16 -7.12 -5.66
N GLU A 128 -0.69 -8.06 -6.02
CA GLU A 128 -2.12 -8.02 -5.69
C GLU A 128 -2.35 -8.09 -4.18
N GLY A 129 -1.65 -8.97 -3.46
CA GLY A 129 -1.70 -9.05 -2.00
C GLY A 129 -1.30 -7.75 -1.30
N ILE A 130 -0.25 -7.09 -1.82
CA ILE A 130 0.14 -5.76 -1.34
C ILE A 130 -0.97 -4.73 -1.62
N ALA A 131 -1.57 -4.74 -2.81
CA ALA A 131 -2.68 -3.85 -3.14
C ALA A 131 -3.90 -4.07 -2.22
N PHE A 132 -4.22 -5.33 -1.90
CA PHE A 132 -5.28 -5.66 -0.93
C PHE A 132 -4.95 -5.17 0.48
N ALA A 133 -3.68 -5.20 0.90
CA ALA A 133 -3.26 -4.64 2.19
C ALA A 133 -3.46 -3.11 2.22
N PHE A 134 -3.16 -2.39 1.12
CA PHE A 134 -3.47 -0.97 0.99
C PHE A 134 -4.98 -0.72 1.03
N LYS A 135 -5.76 -1.52 0.31
CA LYS A 135 -7.24 -1.43 0.34
C LYS A 135 -7.79 -1.60 1.74
N TYR A 136 -7.32 -2.61 2.48
CA TYR A 136 -7.73 -2.81 3.86
C TYR A 136 -7.38 -1.61 4.75
N GLY A 137 -6.21 -1.01 4.57
CA GLY A 137 -5.83 0.24 5.25
C GLY A 137 -6.75 1.41 4.89
N ILE A 138 -7.10 1.57 3.62
CA ILE A 138 -8.05 2.58 3.15
C ILE A 138 -9.44 2.34 3.77
N ASP A 139 -9.87 1.08 3.93
CA ASP A 139 -11.15 0.75 4.57
C ASP A 139 -11.16 1.11 6.05
N ILE A 140 -10.06 0.89 6.77
CA ILE A 140 -9.91 1.36 8.15
C ILE A 140 -10.08 2.88 8.22
N MET A 141 -9.42 3.62 7.33
CA MET A 141 -9.54 5.08 7.25
C MET A 141 -10.96 5.52 6.89
N SER A 142 -11.62 4.80 5.98
CA SER A 142 -13.01 5.08 5.59
C SER A 142 -13.98 4.87 6.76
N GLY A 143 -13.73 3.86 7.58
CA GLY A 143 -14.51 3.56 8.80
C GLY A 143 -14.45 4.65 9.86
N ILE A 144 -13.43 5.51 9.85
CA ILE A 144 -13.28 6.67 10.74
C ILE A 144 -13.59 8.02 10.07
N GLY A 145 -14.22 7.96 8.88
CA GLY A 145 -14.74 9.16 8.21
C GLY A 145 -13.87 9.74 7.11
N LEU A 146 -12.68 9.20 6.85
CA LEU A 146 -11.86 9.55 5.69
C LEU A 146 -12.32 8.71 4.50
N LYS A 147 -13.09 9.29 3.58
CA LYS A 147 -13.57 8.61 2.36
C LYS A 147 -12.74 9.09 1.15
N PRO A 148 -11.55 8.53 0.91
CA PRO A 148 -10.71 8.98 -0.19
C PRO A 148 -11.32 8.61 -1.53
N LYS A 149 -11.25 9.55 -2.46
CA LYS A 149 -11.52 9.35 -3.90
C LYS A 149 -10.25 9.42 -4.72
N THR A 150 -9.22 10.06 -4.16
CA THR A 150 -7.94 10.24 -4.83
C THR A 150 -6.80 9.83 -3.90
N VAL A 151 -5.90 9.01 -4.42
CA VAL A 151 -4.63 8.65 -3.80
C VAL A 151 -3.53 9.38 -4.55
N ARG A 152 -2.78 10.22 -3.85
CA ARG A 152 -1.60 10.91 -4.38
C ARG A 152 -0.34 10.20 -3.96
N ALA A 153 0.49 9.82 -4.92
CA ALA A 153 1.74 9.12 -4.66
C ALA A 153 2.87 9.66 -5.53
N GLY A 154 4.10 9.53 -5.05
CA GLY A 154 5.28 9.75 -5.90
C GLY A 154 5.41 8.61 -6.92
N HIS A 155 5.82 8.94 -8.13
CA HIS A 155 6.16 7.96 -9.17
C HIS A 155 7.50 7.29 -8.81
N ALA A 156 7.50 6.45 -7.79
CA ALA A 156 8.68 5.81 -7.22
C ALA A 156 8.31 4.45 -6.59
N ASN A 157 9.31 3.60 -6.41
CA ASN A 157 9.18 2.30 -5.72
C ASN A 157 8.06 1.44 -6.33
N LEU A 158 7.15 0.93 -5.52
CA LEU A 158 6.07 0.05 -5.98
C LEU A 158 5.05 0.77 -6.88
N PHE A 159 4.90 2.09 -6.74
CA PHE A 159 4.07 2.89 -7.65
C PHE A 159 4.66 3.04 -9.07
N LEU A 160 5.85 2.50 -9.33
CA LEU A 160 6.38 2.30 -10.68
C LEU A 160 5.77 1.08 -11.38
N SER A 161 5.06 0.21 -10.67
CA SER A 161 4.37 -0.95 -11.26
C SER A 161 2.98 -0.56 -11.75
N PRO A 162 2.72 -0.61 -13.08
CA PRO A 162 1.37 -0.40 -13.62
C PRO A 162 0.38 -1.44 -13.09
N LEU A 163 0.81 -2.68 -12.89
CA LEU A 163 -0.01 -3.75 -12.33
C LEU A 163 -0.50 -3.37 -10.92
N PHE A 164 0.42 -2.98 -10.03
CA PHE A 164 0.05 -2.57 -8.68
C PHE A 164 -0.89 -1.37 -8.68
N THR A 165 -0.57 -0.32 -9.44
CA THR A 165 -1.38 0.91 -9.45
C THR A 165 -2.77 0.68 -10.01
N LYS A 166 -2.90 -0.08 -11.11
CA LYS A 166 -4.21 -0.46 -11.68
C LYS A 166 -5.02 -1.32 -10.72
N THR A 167 -4.38 -2.33 -10.10
CA THR A 167 -5.05 -3.19 -9.12
C THR A 167 -5.58 -2.36 -7.96
N LEU A 168 -4.73 -1.53 -7.34
CA LEU A 168 -5.12 -0.70 -6.21
C LEU A 168 -6.25 0.28 -6.58
N ALA A 169 -6.14 0.96 -7.73
CA ALA A 169 -7.19 1.88 -8.20
C ALA A 169 -8.53 1.17 -8.36
N THR A 170 -8.50 -0.03 -8.94
CA THR A 170 -9.72 -0.83 -9.19
C THR A 170 -10.36 -1.31 -7.90
N ILE A 171 -9.59 -1.95 -7.00
CA ILE A 171 -10.16 -2.56 -5.78
C ILE A 171 -10.55 -1.53 -4.72
N ALA A 172 -9.89 -0.37 -4.70
CA ALA A 172 -10.17 0.70 -3.75
C ALA A 172 -11.21 1.71 -4.28
N ASP A 173 -11.57 1.63 -5.56
CA ASP A 173 -12.45 2.59 -6.25
C ASP A 173 -11.95 4.03 -6.10
N VAL A 174 -10.67 4.23 -6.43
CA VAL A 174 -10.00 5.53 -6.31
C VAL A 174 -9.24 5.89 -7.59
N THR A 175 -9.06 7.19 -7.81
CA THR A 175 -8.10 7.69 -8.78
C THR A 175 -6.71 7.73 -8.15
N ILE A 176 -5.68 7.22 -8.84
CA ILE A 176 -4.28 7.36 -8.39
C ILE A 176 -3.60 8.43 -9.25
N GLU A 177 -3.16 9.49 -8.58
CA GLU A 177 -2.37 10.57 -9.18
C GLU A 177 -0.89 10.35 -8.83
N LEU A 178 -0.05 10.16 -9.87
CA LEU A 178 1.38 9.98 -9.71
C LEU A 178 2.13 11.28 -10.00
N TYR A 179 2.94 11.70 -9.04
CA TYR A 179 3.75 12.89 -9.16
C TYR A 179 5.20 12.53 -9.47
N ASN A 180 5.84 13.28 -10.35
CA ASN A 180 7.25 13.07 -10.70
C ASN A 180 8.19 13.58 -9.58
N THR A 181 8.00 13.03 -8.38
CA THR A 181 8.82 13.28 -7.19
C THR A 181 9.07 11.95 -6.51
N ASP A 182 10.28 11.73 -6.01
CA ASP A 182 10.52 10.61 -5.11
C ASP A 182 10.01 10.93 -3.69
N GLY A 183 9.70 9.90 -2.91
CA GLY A 183 9.18 10.07 -1.55
C GLY A 183 10.18 10.72 -0.58
N SER A 184 11.49 10.67 -0.86
CA SER A 184 12.54 11.27 -0.02
C SER A 184 12.52 12.79 -0.12
N GLN A 185 12.29 13.34 -1.31
CA GLN A 185 12.16 14.78 -1.52
C GLN A 185 10.87 15.33 -0.91
N GLY A 186 9.80 14.53 -0.82
CA GLY A 186 8.53 14.94 -0.24
C GLY A 186 8.63 15.32 1.24
N ALA A 187 9.35 14.53 2.03
CA ALA A 187 9.55 14.79 3.45
C ALA A 187 10.41 16.05 3.68
N ALA A 188 11.52 16.20 2.95
CA ALA A 188 12.37 17.39 3.01
C ALA A 188 11.62 18.66 2.61
N ARG A 189 10.82 18.58 1.53
CA ARG A 189 10.00 19.69 1.06
C ARG A 189 8.91 20.08 2.07
N GLY A 190 8.26 19.10 2.70
CA GLY A 190 7.27 19.35 3.74
C GLY A 190 7.86 19.96 5.01
N ALA A 191 9.13 19.68 5.32
CA ALA A 191 9.84 20.29 6.43
C ALA A 191 10.32 21.72 6.15
N ALA A 192 10.43 22.12 4.87
CA ALA A 192 10.88 23.43 4.43
C ALA A 192 9.73 24.47 4.28
N LEU A 193 8.48 24.02 4.40
CA LEU A 193 7.26 24.87 4.32
C LEU A 193 6.73 25.26 5.69
#